data_9f655de0b79a2ebe150729c3de2a10cc
#
_entry.id   9f655de0b79a2ebe150729c3de2a10cc
#
_cell.length_a   1.000
_cell.length_b   1.000
_cell.length_c   1.000
_cell.angle_alpha   90.00
_cell.angle_beta   90.00
_cell.angle_gamma   90.00
#
_symmetry.space_group_name_H-M   'P 1'
#
loop_
_entity.id
_entity.type
_entity.pdbx_description
1 polymer ?
#
loop_
_entity_poly.entity_id
_entity_poly.type
_entity_poly.pdbx_seq_one_letter_code
_entity_poly.pdbx_strand_id
1 'polypeptide(L)'
;MLTMRKILCRALMCLCLVLALAPVPAAYAQDLDRIESYDVDVTPDTQDGSLRIQVTLEWTVLAEGPVSWVKIGVPNGSIREETALTDNIDRLSFDNSYMYVYFDRDYNDGETFRFSYSWVQEYMYALESDTVSYDYTPGWFDEARVGQMTLTWHDPAGVDGAGSDGQTGGDHVLAQTDLAHGQQMSFTVHYDGWPTQLAQDGSGLVVGDAK
;
A
#
# COMPACT_ATOMS: atom_id res chain seq x y z
N MET A 1 39.96 -47.62 34.18
CA MET A 1 40.11 -46.23 33.75
C MET A 1 39.66 -45.97 32.32
N LEU A 2 39.71 -46.91 31.40
CA LEU A 2 39.33 -46.73 29.98
C LEU A 2 37.82 -46.58 29.74
N THR A 3 36.97 -47.23 30.53
CA THR A 3 35.50 -47.21 30.42
C THR A 3 34.88 -45.88 30.85
N MET A 4 35.40 -45.25 31.87
CA MET A 4 34.89 -43.95 32.35
C MET A 4 35.14 -42.81 31.35
N ARG A 5 36.29 -42.84 30.66
CA ARG A 5 36.59 -41.84 29.60
C ARG A 5 35.64 -41.98 28.41
N LYS A 6 35.25 -43.20 28.00
CA LYS A 6 34.31 -43.41 26.89
C LYS A 6 32.89 -42.96 27.23
N ILE A 7 32.46 -43.13 28.48
CA ILE A 7 31.15 -42.64 28.96
C ILE A 7 31.12 -41.11 29.01
N LEU A 8 32.19 -40.49 29.50
CA LEU A 8 32.30 -39.02 29.56
C LEU A 8 32.30 -38.39 28.17
N CYS A 9 33.03 -38.95 27.18
CA CYS A 9 33.01 -38.46 25.79
C CYS A 9 31.65 -38.63 25.12
N ARG A 10 30.90 -39.72 25.39
CA ARG A 10 29.55 -39.93 24.84
C ARG A 10 28.54 -38.98 25.47
N ALA A 11 28.63 -38.71 26.77
CA ALA A 11 27.79 -37.73 27.45
C ALA A 11 28.04 -36.30 26.95
N LEU A 12 29.31 -35.94 26.73
CA LEU A 12 29.70 -34.63 26.19
C LEU A 12 29.22 -34.45 24.74
N MET A 13 29.31 -35.51 23.90
CA MET A 13 28.85 -35.49 22.51
C MET A 13 27.33 -35.38 22.41
N CYS A 14 26.57 -36.07 23.30
CA CYS A 14 25.12 -35.89 23.38
C CYS A 14 24.72 -34.51 23.86
N LEU A 15 25.43 -33.91 24.81
CA LEU A 15 25.17 -32.54 25.28
C LEU A 15 25.40 -31.50 24.18
N CYS A 16 26.46 -31.65 23.39
CA CYS A 16 26.71 -30.77 22.23
C CYS A 16 25.62 -30.92 21.13
N LEU A 17 25.09 -32.13 20.94
CA LEU A 17 24.04 -32.37 19.95
C LEU A 17 22.69 -31.77 20.38
N VAL A 18 22.38 -31.77 21.66
CA VAL A 18 21.16 -31.16 22.21
C VAL A 18 21.24 -29.61 22.13
N LEU A 19 22.41 -29.02 22.36
CA LEU A 19 22.61 -27.57 22.20
C LEU A 19 22.50 -27.09 20.73
N ALA A 20 22.85 -27.96 19.76
CA ALA A 20 22.76 -27.63 18.34
C ALA A 20 21.30 -27.68 17.80
N LEU A 21 20.39 -28.29 18.55
CA LEU A 21 18.96 -28.37 18.22
C LEU A 21 18.09 -27.34 18.97
N ALA A 22 18.70 -26.49 19.79
CA ALA A 22 17.95 -25.37 20.37
C ALA A 22 17.43 -24.48 19.25
N PRO A 23 16.11 -24.17 19.19
CA PRO A 23 15.60 -23.25 18.22
C PRO A 23 16.33 -21.91 18.46
N VAL A 24 17.10 -21.49 17.46
CA VAL A 24 17.64 -20.13 17.44
C VAL A 24 16.40 -19.22 17.45
N PRO A 25 16.22 -18.36 18.46
CA PRO A 25 15.12 -17.39 18.39
C PRO A 25 15.31 -16.64 17.09
N ALA A 26 14.27 -16.65 16.24
CA ALA A 26 14.25 -15.82 15.06
C ALA A 26 14.49 -14.39 15.58
N ALA A 27 15.62 -13.79 15.21
CA ALA A 27 15.83 -12.38 15.44
C ALA A 27 14.77 -11.68 14.57
N TYR A 28 13.65 -11.28 15.18
CA TYR A 28 12.71 -10.40 14.54
C TYR A 28 13.49 -9.10 14.27
N ALA A 29 13.59 -8.71 13.00
CA ALA A 29 14.06 -7.38 12.68
C ALA A 29 13.19 -6.41 13.47
N GLN A 30 13.82 -5.51 14.21
CA GLN A 30 13.09 -4.46 14.92
C GLN A 30 12.48 -3.55 13.87
N ASP A 31 11.19 -3.28 13.97
CA ASP A 31 10.54 -2.31 13.11
C ASP A 31 11.21 -0.94 13.34
N LEU A 32 11.68 -0.29 12.29
CA LEU A 32 12.29 1.04 12.35
C LEU A 32 11.22 2.12 12.41
N ASP A 33 10.07 1.83 11.79
CA ASP A 33 8.93 2.71 11.66
C ASP A 33 7.63 1.92 11.87
N ARG A 34 6.57 2.65 12.20
CA ARG A 34 5.22 2.14 12.26
C ARG A 34 4.26 3.13 11.63
N ILE A 35 3.37 2.62 10.80
CA ILE A 35 2.26 3.39 10.27
C ILE A 35 1.05 3.14 11.18
N GLU A 36 0.64 4.17 11.93
CA GLU A 36 -0.48 4.05 12.86
C GLU A 36 -1.79 3.97 12.09
N SER A 37 -1.97 4.84 11.08
CA SER A 37 -3.09 4.79 10.14
C SER A 37 -2.66 5.08 8.71
N TYR A 38 -3.34 4.43 7.77
CA TYR A 38 -3.21 4.65 6.33
C TYR A 38 -4.61 4.71 5.72
N ASP A 39 -5.06 5.92 5.42
CA ASP A 39 -6.35 6.18 4.82
C ASP A 39 -6.15 6.49 3.33
N VAL A 40 -6.89 5.79 2.47
CA VAL A 40 -6.83 5.90 1.00
C VAL A 40 -8.22 6.19 0.47
N ASP A 41 -8.40 7.35 -0.16
CA ASP A 41 -9.63 7.75 -0.85
C ASP A 41 -9.40 7.67 -2.36
N VAL A 42 -10.28 6.98 -3.08
CA VAL A 42 -10.19 6.75 -4.52
C VAL A 42 -11.49 7.16 -5.19
N THR A 43 -11.39 7.95 -6.25
CA THR A 43 -12.55 8.36 -7.07
C THR A 43 -12.19 8.20 -8.54
N PRO A 44 -12.90 7.34 -9.31
CA PRO A 44 -12.72 7.27 -10.75
C PRO A 44 -13.22 8.54 -11.45
N ASP A 45 -12.47 8.99 -12.45
CA ASP A 45 -12.90 10.07 -13.34
C ASP A 45 -13.69 9.47 -14.52
N THR A 46 -14.94 9.91 -14.68
CA THR A 46 -15.82 9.40 -15.73
C THR A 46 -15.40 9.82 -17.14
N GLN A 47 -14.52 10.78 -17.28
CA GLN A 47 -14.10 11.31 -18.58
C GLN A 47 -13.04 10.44 -19.24
N ASP A 48 -12.08 9.95 -18.46
CA ASP A 48 -10.92 9.23 -18.98
C ASP A 48 -10.63 7.90 -18.26
N GLY A 49 -11.41 7.56 -17.22
CA GLY A 49 -11.22 6.33 -16.45
C GLY A 49 -10.01 6.36 -15.51
N SER A 50 -9.33 7.49 -15.37
CA SER A 50 -8.24 7.62 -14.40
C SER A 50 -8.77 7.63 -12.96
N LEU A 51 -7.91 7.34 -11.99
CA LEU A 51 -8.25 7.36 -10.58
C LEU A 51 -7.65 8.59 -9.91
N ARG A 52 -8.47 9.44 -9.33
CA ARG A 52 -8.00 10.46 -8.38
C ARG A 52 -7.84 9.80 -7.02
N ILE A 53 -6.61 9.80 -6.53
CA ILE A 53 -6.24 9.12 -5.29
C ILE A 53 -5.72 10.17 -4.31
N GLN A 54 -6.26 10.14 -3.09
CA GLN A 54 -5.75 10.89 -1.96
C GLN A 54 -5.36 9.93 -0.86
N VAL A 55 -4.22 10.14 -0.24
CA VAL A 55 -3.77 9.35 0.91
C VAL A 55 -3.46 10.24 2.08
N THR A 56 -3.72 9.69 3.27
CA THR A 56 -3.34 10.30 4.54
C THR A 56 -2.71 9.23 5.41
N LEU A 57 -1.52 9.53 5.93
CA LEU A 57 -0.78 8.61 6.80
C LEU A 57 -0.48 9.29 8.13
N GLU A 58 -0.55 8.50 9.20
CA GLU A 58 0.03 8.81 10.49
C GLU A 58 1.20 7.86 10.73
N TRP A 59 2.39 8.41 10.91
CA TRP A 59 3.66 7.69 10.91
C TRP A 59 4.41 7.93 12.21
N THR A 60 4.91 6.87 12.84
CA THR A 60 5.73 6.93 14.05
C THR A 60 7.13 6.40 13.75
N VAL A 61 8.15 7.20 14.03
CA VAL A 61 9.56 6.79 13.99
C VAL A 61 9.87 6.01 15.27
N LEU A 62 10.23 4.73 15.15
CA LEU A 62 10.50 3.87 16.31
C LEU A 62 11.97 3.82 16.68
N ALA A 63 12.86 3.76 15.67
CA ALA A 63 14.30 3.67 15.85
C ALA A 63 15.06 4.08 14.60
N GLU A 64 16.35 4.38 14.74
CA GLU A 64 17.26 4.77 13.65
C GLU A 64 16.84 6.02 12.87
N GLY A 65 16.12 6.94 13.55
CA GLY A 65 15.87 8.26 13.00
C GLY A 65 17.14 9.10 12.82
N PRO A 66 17.05 10.26 12.21
CA PRO A 66 15.82 10.95 11.82
C PRO A 66 15.27 10.50 10.47
N VAL A 67 13.95 10.61 10.31
CA VAL A 67 13.23 10.41 9.05
C VAL A 67 12.96 11.78 8.42
N SER A 68 13.53 12.04 7.25
CA SER A 68 13.31 13.26 6.45
C SER A 68 12.56 12.99 5.14
N TRP A 69 12.34 11.72 4.81
CA TRP A 69 11.56 11.27 3.65
C TRP A 69 11.06 9.84 3.85
N VAL A 70 10.00 9.48 3.15
CA VAL A 70 9.47 8.12 3.08
C VAL A 70 9.18 7.74 1.62
N LYS A 71 9.15 6.43 1.33
CA LYS A 71 8.76 5.90 0.02
C LYS A 71 7.49 5.04 0.17
N ILE A 72 6.56 5.20 -0.74
CA ILE A 72 5.28 4.49 -0.75
C ILE A 72 5.05 3.92 -2.14
N GLY A 73 4.75 2.63 -2.24
CA GLY A 73 4.47 1.97 -3.50
C GLY A 73 3.27 2.60 -4.21
N VAL A 74 3.30 2.63 -5.54
CA VAL A 74 2.17 3.06 -6.38
C VAL A 74 1.81 1.93 -7.35
N PRO A 75 0.52 1.82 -7.76
CA PRO A 75 0.06 0.70 -8.58
C PRO A 75 0.78 0.54 -9.92
N ASN A 76 1.10 1.63 -10.61
CA ASN A 76 1.88 1.64 -11.84
C ASN A 76 2.58 2.98 -12.06
N GLY A 77 3.44 3.05 -13.09
CA GLY A 77 4.28 4.21 -13.41
C GLY A 77 3.59 5.39 -14.09
N SER A 78 2.28 5.32 -14.34
CA SER A 78 1.56 6.37 -15.07
C SER A 78 0.78 7.24 -14.08
N ILE A 79 1.45 8.23 -13.53
CA ILE A 79 0.86 9.19 -12.59
C ILE A 79 1.01 10.63 -13.10
N ARG A 80 0.12 11.51 -12.65
CA ARG A 80 0.15 12.95 -12.91
C ARG A 80 -0.48 13.75 -11.77
N GLU A 81 -0.27 15.04 -11.75
CA GLU A 81 -0.91 16.00 -10.81
C GLU A 81 -0.61 15.69 -9.33
N GLU A 82 0.62 15.29 -9.03
CA GLU A 82 1.04 15.04 -7.66
C GLU A 82 0.96 16.33 -6.83
N THR A 83 0.24 16.29 -5.73
CA THR A 83 -0.03 17.46 -4.90
C THR A 83 0.16 17.14 -3.43
N ALA A 84 1.01 17.90 -2.73
CA ALA A 84 1.08 17.90 -1.27
C ALA A 84 -0.17 18.57 -0.70
N LEU A 85 -0.82 17.94 0.27
CA LEU A 85 -2.02 18.43 0.92
C LEU A 85 -1.77 18.91 2.35
N THR A 86 -0.57 18.64 2.89
CA THR A 86 -0.15 19.12 4.21
C THR A 86 1.14 19.92 4.10
N ASP A 87 1.27 20.95 4.94
CA ASP A 87 2.37 21.92 4.89
C ASP A 87 3.75 21.34 5.26
N ASN A 88 3.79 20.18 5.91
CA ASN A 88 5.02 19.51 6.30
C ASN A 88 5.66 18.69 5.16
N ILE A 89 5.05 18.65 3.99
CA ILE A 89 5.66 18.08 2.79
C ILE A 89 6.39 19.18 2.02
N ASP A 90 7.71 19.07 1.95
CA ASP A 90 8.56 19.98 1.15
C ASP A 90 8.45 19.66 -0.36
N ARG A 91 8.49 18.36 -0.70
CA ARG A 91 8.50 17.94 -2.10
C ARG A 91 7.99 16.50 -2.27
N LEU A 92 7.27 16.27 -3.35
CA LEU A 92 6.95 14.95 -3.88
C LEU A 92 7.89 14.63 -5.06
N SER A 93 8.27 13.37 -5.20
CA SER A 93 9.05 12.86 -6.34
C SER A 93 8.65 11.43 -6.65
N PHE A 94 8.71 11.04 -7.90
CA PHE A 94 8.23 9.74 -8.37
C PHE A 94 9.26 9.05 -9.27
N ASP A 95 9.40 7.71 -9.15
CA ASP A 95 10.36 6.90 -9.93
C ASP A 95 9.76 5.62 -10.54
N ASN A 96 8.62 5.70 -11.18
CA ASN A 96 7.91 4.58 -11.81
C ASN A 96 7.32 3.49 -10.87
N SER A 97 7.74 3.39 -9.64
CA SER A 97 7.30 2.37 -8.69
C SER A 97 6.94 2.92 -7.33
N TYR A 98 7.53 4.05 -6.97
CA TYR A 98 7.38 4.64 -5.64
C TYR A 98 7.16 6.14 -5.71
N MET A 99 6.24 6.62 -4.86
CA MET A 99 6.16 8.02 -4.47
C MET A 99 7.13 8.27 -3.31
N TYR A 100 8.03 9.24 -3.48
CA TYR A 100 8.92 9.73 -2.44
C TYR A 100 8.34 11.02 -1.88
N VAL A 101 8.07 11.02 -0.59
CA VAL A 101 7.56 12.17 0.16
C VAL A 101 8.69 12.73 1.01
N TYR A 102 9.17 13.92 0.68
CA TYR A 102 10.22 14.62 1.43
C TYR A 102 9.58 15.64 2.36
N PHE A 103 10.04 15.68 3.61
CA PHE A 103 9.49 16.56 4.63
C PHE A 103 10.30 17.83 4.80
N ASP A 104 9.67 18.87 5.32
CA ASP A 104 10.26 20.17 5.61
C ASP A 104 11.22 20.15 6.81
N ARG A 105 11.22 19.07 7.60
CA ARG A 105 12.11 18.83 8.73
C ARG A 105 12.37 17.35 8.95
N ASP A 106 13.35 17.07 9.77
CA ASP A 106 13.61 15.74 10.30
C ASP A 106 12.63 15.38 11.44
N TYR A 107 12.18 14.12 11.46
CA TYR A 107 11.41 13.52 12.53
C TYR A 107 12.28 12.49 13.27
N ASN A 108 12.41 12.64 14.59
CA ASN A 108 13.31 11.83 15.42
C ASN A 108 12.59 10.63 16.04
N ASP A 109 13.36 9.72 16.63
CA ASP A 109 12.84 8.55 17.36
C ASP A 109 11.77 8.95 18.37
N GLY A 110 10.63 8.27 18.33
CA GLY A 110 9.47 8.50 19.16
C GLY A 110 8.52 9.60 18.68
N GLU A 111 8.86 10.33 17.61
CA GLU A 111 7.94 11.32 17.03
C GLU A 111 6.87 10.62 16.16
N THR A 112 5.65 11.10 16.27
CA THR A 112 4.53 10.74 15.39
C THR A 112 4.13 11.97 14.59
N PHE A 113 3.93 11.80 13.28
CA PHE A 113 3.52 12.89 12.39
C PHE A 113 2.50 12.39 11.37
N ARG A 114 1.70 13.33 10.88
CA ARG A 114 0.66 13.07 9.87
C ARG A 114 0.96 13.87 8.62
N PHE A 115 0.77 13.24 7.47
CA PHE A 115 0.92 13.88 6.17
C PHE A 115 -0.10 13.33 5.17
N SER A 116 -0.42 14.15 4.16
CA SER A 116 -1.39 13.81 3.14
C SER A 116 -0.95 14.36 1.79
N TYR A 117 -1.17 13.59 0.73
CA TYR A 117 -0.92 13.98 -0.64
C TYR A 117 -1.91 13.30 -1.58
N SER A 118 -1.99 13.79 -2.83
CA SER A 118 -2.86 13.22 -3.85
C SER A 118 -2.15 13.15 -5.20
N TRP A 119 -2.66 12.30 -6.08
CA TRP A 119 -2.24 12.20 -7.48
C TRP A 119 -3.38 11.66 -8.34
N VAL A 120 -3.19 11.69 -9.65
CA VAL A 120 -4.04 11.01 -10.61
C VAL A 120 -3.28 9.81 -11.16
N GLN A 121 -3.89 8.62 -11.05
CA GLN A 121 -3.36 7.35 -11.51
C GLN A 121 -4.04 6.95 -12.82
N GLU A 122 -3.25 6.71 -13.86
CA GLU A 122 -3.75 6.30 -15.18
C GLU A 122 -3.62 4.79 -15.40
N TYR A 123 -4.26 4.28 -16.45
CA TYR A 123 -4.17 2.88 -16.89
C TYR A 123 -4.59 1.84 -15.85
N MET A 124 -5.64 2.14 -15.09
CA MET A 124 -6.12 1.27 -14.02
C MET A 124 -7.40 0.49 -14.36
N TYR A 125 -8.15 0.91 -15.38
CA TYR A 125 -9.37 0.22 -15.77
C TYR A 125 -9.12 -0.87 -16.81
N ALA A 126 -9.98 -1.89 -16.80
CA ALA A 126 -10.18 -2.82 -17.91
C ALA A 126 -11.58 -2.64 -18.49
N LEU A 127 -11.70 -2.74 -19.80
CA LEU A 127 -12.98 -2.64 -20.52
C LEU A 127 -13.30 -3.97 -21.18
N GLU A 128 -14.40 -4.60 -20.76
CA GLU A 128 -14.94 -5.83 -21.36
C GLU A 128 -16.36 -5.57 -21.86
N SER A 129 -16.53 -5.50 -23.17
CA SER A 129 -17.80 -5.06 -23.79
C SER A 129 -18.19 -3.66 -23.31
N ASP A 130 -19.26 -3.52 -22.53
CA ASP A 130 -19.75 -2.25 -21.98
C ASP A 130 -19.48 -2.11 -20.47
N THR A 131 -18.77 -3.06 -19.87
CA THR A 131 -18.45 -3.07 -18.45
C THR A 131 -17.02 -2.53 -18.22
N VAL A 132 -16.90 -1.50 -17.41
CA VAL A 132 -15.62 -0.96 -16.92
C VAL A 132 -15.33 -1.57 -15.56
N SER A 133 -14.14 -2.10 -15.38
CA SER A 133 -13.72 -2.70 -14.12
C SER A 133 -12.38 -2.14 -13.64
N TYR A 134 -12.25 -2.05 -12.33
CA TYR A 134 -11.01 -1.70 -11.66
C TYR A 134 -10.62 -2.82 -10.69
N ASP A 135 -9.35 -3.18 -10.71
CA ASP A 135 -8.70 -4.00 -9.69
C ASP A 135 -7.61 -3.14 -9.05
N TYR A 136 -7.89 -2.64 -7.85
CA TYR A 136 -7.07 -1.65 -7.19
C TYR A 136 -6.42 -2.21 -5.93
N THR A 137 -5.11 -2.08 -5.87
CA THR A 137 -4.30 -2.38 -4.69
C THR A 137 -3.57 -1.11 -4.28
N PRO A 138 -3.90 -0.51 -3.12
CA PRO A 138 -3.16 0.64 -2.59
C PRO A 138 -1.68 0.33 -2.37
N GLY A 139 -0.87 1.37 -2.23
CA GLY A 139 0.52 1.25 -1.85
C GLY A 139 0.71 0.38 -0.60
N TRP A 140 1.77 -0.40 -0.56
CA TRP A 140 2.11 -1.27 0.55
C TRP A 140 3.49 -0.92 1.11
N PHE A 141 3.81 -1.47 2.28
CA PHE A 141 5.03 -1.17 3.00
C PHE A 141 5.78 -2.47 3.32
N ASP A 142 6.97 -2.63 2.74
CA ASP A 142 7.79 -3.84 2.93
C ASP A 142 8.53 -3.81 4.27
N GLU A 143 8.79 -2.62 4.83
CA GLU A 143 9.66 -2.41 5.99
C GLU A 143 8.91 -1.85 7.22
N ALA A 144 7.60 -1.58 7.10
CA ALA A 144 6.78 -1.06 8.19
C ALA A 144 5.48 -1.84 8.33
N ARG A 145 4.97 -1.93 9.55
CA ARG A 145 3.64 -2.48 9.86
C ARG A 145 2.61 -1.36 9.80
N VAL A 146 1.39 -1.69 9.39
CA VAL A 146 0.27 -0.75 9.37
C VAL A 146 -0.74 -1.13 10.45
N GLY A 147 -0.94 -0.25 11.43
CA GLY A 147 -1.88 -0.47 12.53
C GLY A 147 -3.33 -0.52 12.06
N GLN A 148 -3.72 0.45 11.25
CA GLN A 148 -5.04 0.49 10.63
C GLN A 148 -4.91 0.99 9.19
N MET A 149 -5.56 0.29 8.27
CA MET A 149 -5.70 0.72 6.88
C MET A 149 -7.18 0.82 6.52
N THR A 150 -7.57 1.95 5.89
CA THR A 150 -8.91 2.17 5.37
C THR A 150 -8.80 2.54 3.89
N LEU A 151 -9.51 1.82 3.03
CA LEU A 151 -9.73 2.17 1.64
C LEU A 151 -11.18 2.60 1.47
N THR A 152 -11.39 3.83 1.03
CA THR A 152 -12.71 4.33 0.62
C THR A 152 -12.71 4.53 -0.89
N TRP A 153 -13.56 3.79 -1.57
CA TRP A 153 -13.78 3.95 -3.00
C TRP A 153 -15.11 4.68 -3.21
N HIS A 154 -15.05 5.83 -3.84
CA HIS A 154 -16.22 6.66 -4.13
C HIS A 154 -16.70 6.39 -5.55
N ASP A 155 -17.91 5.89 -5.69
CA ASP A 155 -18.51 5.76 -7.01
C ASP A 155 -18.71 7.14 -7.65
N PRO A 156 -18.47 7.28 -8.96
CA PRO A 156 -18.71 8.52 -9.65
C PRO A 156 -20.20 8.89 -9.63
N ALA A 157 -20.53 10.17 -9.61
CA ALA A 157 -21.90 10.63 -9.55
C ALA A 157 -22.75 10.08 -10.70
N GLY A 158 -23.80 9.35 -10.35
CA GLY A 158 -24.76 8.77 -11.29
C GLY A 158 -24.32 7.45 -11.92
N VAL A 159 -23.26 6.83 -11.41
CA VAL A 159 -22.80 5.50 -11.84
C VAL A 159 -22.61 4.63 -10.60
N ASP A 160 -23.37 3.54 -10.52
CA ASP A 160 -23.30 2.63 -9.39
C ASP A 160 -22.37 1.45 -9.70
N GLY A 161 -21.34 1.25 -8.90
CA GLY A 161 -20.39 0.15 -9.00
C GLY A 161 -20.85 -1.06 -8.17
N ALA A 162 -20.59 -2.27 -8.69
CA ALA A 162 -20.73 -3.50 -7.91
C ALA A 162 -19.36 -3.91 -7.36
N GLY A 163 -19.13 -3.68 -6.07
CA GLY A 163 -17.85 -3.90 -5.40
C GLY A 163 -17.66 -5.32 -4.87
N SER A 164 -16.40 -5.72 -4.71
CA SER A 164 -16.02 -7.00 -4.09
C SER A 164 -16.37 -7.11 -2.61
N ASP A 165 -16.76 -6.01 -1.97
CA ASP A 165 -17.34 -5.94 -0.64
C ASP A 165 -18.82 -6.39 -0.58
N GLY A 166 -19.42 -6.66 -1.76
CA GLY A 166 -20.81 -7.09 -1.91
C GLY A 166 -21.81 -5.94 -1.92
N GLN A 167 -21.38 -4.70 -1.96
CA GLN A 167 -22.23 -3.51 -2.08
C GLN A 167 -22.40 -3.11 -3.57
N THR A 168 -23.44 -2.35 -3.84
CA THR A 168 -23.69 -1.74 -5.14
C THR A 168 -24.07 -0.28 -4.94
N GLY A 169 -23.29 0.60 -5.54
CA GLY A 169 -23.47 2.04 -5.49
C GLY A 169 -23.05 2.71 -4.19
N GLY A 170 -22.61 3.95 -4.29
CA GLY A 170 -22.19 4.78 -3.18
C GLY A 170 -20.71 4.61 -2.81
N ASP A 171 -20.41 4.73 -1.54
CA ASP A 171 -19.04 4.56 -1.04
C ASP A 171 -18.81 3.12 -0.59
N HIS A 172 -17.75 2.49 -1.11
CA HIS A 172 -17.27 1.18 -0.67
C HIS A 172 -16.14 1.39 0.34
N VAL A 173 -16.31 0.88 1.55
CA VAL A 173 -15.32 1.07 2.63
C VAL A 173 -14.78 -0.27 3.09
N LEU A 174 -13.47 -0.47 2.90
CA LEU A 174 -12.74 -1.63 3.38
C LEU A 174 -11.78 -1.18 4.47
N ALA A 175 -11.74 -1.92 5.58
CA ALA A 175 -10.81 -1.64 6.67
C ALA A 175 -10.12 -2.92 7.12
N GLN A 176 -8.83 -2.83 7.38
CA GLN A 176 -8.01 -3.90 7.96
C GLN A 176 -7.14 -3.32 9.07
N THR A 177 -6.85 -4.15 10.07
CA THR A 177 -5.96 -3.79 11.18
C THR A 177 -4.77 -4.74 11.24
N ASP A 178 -3.67 -4.27 11.82
CA ASP A 178 -2.48 -5.05 12.08
C ASP A 178 -1.87 -5.71 10.83
N LEU A 179 -1.80 -4.97 9.70
CA LEU A 179 -1.16 -5.46 8.49
C LEU A 179 0.33 -5.70 8.75
N ALA A 180 0.80 -6.89 8.42
CA ALA A 180 2.20 -7.25 8.48
C ALA A 180 2.98 -6.60 7.32
N HIS A 181 4.31 -6.64 7.40
CA HIS A 181 5.22 -6.23 6.33
C HIS A 181 4.83 -6.87 4.99
N GLY A 182 4.73 -6.08 3.94
CA GLY A 182 4.37 -6.52 2.59
C GLY A 182 2.92 -6.99 2.42
N GLN A 183 2.09 -6.95 3.45
CA GLN A 183 0.68 -7.31 3.33
C GLN A 183 -0.08 -6.23 2.56
N GLN A 184 -0.90 -6.67 1.62
CA GLN A 184 -1.68 -5.82 0.72
C GLN A 184 -3.18 -5.99 0.98
N MET A 185 -3.93 -4.92 0.67
CA MET A 185 -5.38 -4.94 0.56
C MET A 185 -5.74 -4.71 -0.91
N SER A 186 -6.74 -5.41 -1.44
CA SER A 186 -7.21 -5.21 -2.81
C SER A 186 -8.72 -5.01 -2.83
N PHE A 187 -9.18 -4.22 -3.77
CA PHE A 187 -10.59 -3.96 -4.02
C PHE A 187 -10.87 -4.05 -5.52
N THR A 188 -11.94 -4.75 -5.88
CA THR A 188 -12.40 -4.85 -7.27
C THR A 188 -13.80 -4.28 -7.36
N VAL A 189 -14.07 -3.50 -8.42
CA VAL A 189 -15.38 -2.93 -8.70
C VAL A 189 -15.68 -2.98 -10.18
N HIS A 190 -16.96 -3.20 -10.53
CA HIS A 190 -17.46 -3.28 -11.90
C HIS A 190 -18.57 -2.27 -12.11
N TYR A 191 -18.55 -1.57 -13.22
CA TYR A 191 -19.53 -0.58 -13.63
C TYR A 191 -20.15 -0.96 -14.96
N ASP A 192 -21.46 -1.20 -14.95
CA ASP A 192 -22.23 -1.35 -16.17
C ASP A 192 -22.79 0.03 -16.57
N GLY A 193 -22.70 0.37 -17.87
CA GLY A 193 -23.22 1.63 -18.37
C GLY A 193 -22.37 2.86 -18.02
N TRP A 194 -21.06 2.74 -18.14
CA TRP A 194 -20.14 3.87 -17.98
C TRP A 194 -20.52 5.05 -18.91
N PRO A 195 -20.53 6.31 -18.43
CA PRO A 195 -21.17 7.42 -19.15
C PRO A 195 -20.39 7.91 -20.37
N THR A 196 -19.10 7.59 -20.49
CA THR A 196 -18.25 7.93 -21.64
C THR A 196 -17.67 6.69 -22.29
N GLN A 197 -17.36 6.80 -23.58
CA GLN A 197 -16.71 5.71 -24.29
C GLN A 197 -15.21 5.74 -24.02
N LEU A 198 -14.74 4.79 -23.23
CA LEU A 198 -13.32 4.64 -22.91
C LEU A 198 -12.58 3.83 -23.97
N ALA A 199 -11.25 4.00 -24.04
CA ALA A 199 -10.40 3.25 -24.94
C ALA A 199 -10.18 1.80 -24.43
N GLN A 200 -10.13 0.85 -25.35
CA GLN A 200 -9.94 -0.59 -25.06
C GLN A 200 -8.59 -0.90 -24.41
N ASP A 201 -7.59 -0.06 -24.63
CA ASP A 201 -6.23 -0.24 -24.13
C ASP A 201 -5.99 0.37 -22.74
N GLY A 202 -7.04 0.87 -22.10
CA GLY A 202 -6.93 1.52 -20.79
C GLY A 202 -6.31 2.93 -20.83
N SER A 203 -6.06 3.49 -22.04
CA SER A 203 -5.33 4.77 -22.20
C SER A 203 -6.12 6.00 -21.78
N GLY A 204 -7.41 5.87 -21.48
CA GLY A 204 -8.29 7.00 -21.19
C GLY A 204 -8.66 7.85 -22.41
N LEU A 205 -8.16 7.51 -23.60
CA LEU A 205 -8.51 8.21 -24.82
C LEU A 205 -9.94 7.86 -25.23
N VAL A 206 -10.78 8.86 -25.35
CA VAL A 206 -12.12 8.69 -25.90
C VAL A 206 -11.97 8.33 -27.38
N VAL A 207 -12.45 7.18 -27.80
CA VAL A 207 -12.55 6.82 -29.21
C VAL A 207 -13.64 7.73 -29.81
N GLY A 208 -13.23 8.85 -30.41
CA GLY A 208 -14.17 9.74 -31.07
C GLY A 208 -14.95 9.00 -32.12
N ASP A 209 -16.27 9.22 -32.19
CA ASP A 209 -17.13 8.76 -33.27
C ASP A 209 -16.49 9.12 -34.61
N ALA A 210 -16.00 8.12 -35.32
CA ALA A 210 -15.71 8.23 -36.73
C ALA A 210 -17.07 8.37 -37.45
N LYS A 211 -17.47 9.63 -37.69
CA LYS A 211 -18.58 9.94 -38.60
C LYS A 211 -18.14 9.77 -40.06
#